data_46baaf07d663e80e38a300f202815bdc
#
_entry.id   46baaf07d663e80e38a300f202815bdc
#
_cell.length_a   1.000
_cell.length_b   1.000
_cell.length_c   1.000
_cell.angle_alpha   90.00
_cell.angle_beta   90.00
_cell.angle_gamma   90.00
#
_symmetry.space_group_name_H-M   'P 1'
#
loop_
_entity.id
_entity.type
_entity.pdbx_description
1 polymer ?
#
loop_
_entity_poly.entity_id
_entity_poly.type
_entity_poly.pdbx_seq_one_letter_code
_entity_poly.pdbx_strand_id
1 'polypeptide(L)'
;MISLFLGSLQVYGQQITRMPYLQMLGEKSVQIRYRTNQAILSEVQVSSDGKTFNRTKKSSQTNTEHLVLIDSLTASNKYFYRIKLTATQFAGDSTYFFKTAPAIGSQEKFSVWTIGDMYPGPNQKNVYEGFKKFIGNKYTNLFLTQGDNVYGGGSDGDFQANFFQIYQNGPLLKQSALFPTVGNHDYDIYPKSQDYPDMAYFQNFTLPTKGELGGLASSSEAYYSFDYGNTHFICLDSYAWGKDNMRIFDGPSDQLTWLKNDLKATKQKWKVVFFHYPPYTKGTYDSDLVPDLINLRSILPKVFDEYNVDLVLTGHSHVYERSKPLKNHYGLSSEFNKAVHWPQSSSGRYDKSTNSCPYLFSTSNVDKNGVIYVVNGVGGATGAARSDAPHPVMEYSLAGQAGSFYFEIDGNRLDAKFINEEGSVLDQFTVFKDLNLKAPSTQTINYFDKLELAATWTGEYVWSNGDKTKNIKVNPTENTVFKVSDPQNCFQESFDIKVNPPLSIQNVEESINIPFESLTIYDLLGRKTKEFKQNGTINKELISELNPGLHILIYQQNGQEKSMKIRTNSY
;
A
#
# COMPACT_ATOMS: atom_id res chain seq x y z
N MET A 1 21.17 73.50 -2.50
CA MET A 1 21.24 72.27 -3.35
C MET A 1 20.51 71.12 -2.55
N ILE A 2 19.26 70.85 -2.87
CA ILE A 2 18.50 69.75 -2.23
C ILE A 2 18.72 68.55 -3.15
N SER A 3 19.47 67.54 -2.67
CA SER A 3 19.67 66.29 -3.38
C SER A 3 18.44 65.39 -3.15
N LEU A 4 17.64 65.21 -4.19
CA LEU A 4 16.57 64.20 -4.18
C LEU A 4 17.22 62.81 -4.32
N PHE A 5 17.16 62.01 -3.25
CA PHE A 5 17.37 60.55 -3.34
C PHE A 5 16.15 59.92 -4.01
N LEU A 6 16.24 59.64 -5.29
CA LEU A 6 15.33 58.73 -5.99
C LEU A 6 15.72 57.32 -5.60
N GLY A 7 15.06 56.78 -4.57
CA GLY A 7 15.08 55.35 -4.28
C GLY A 7 14.41 54.58 -5.43
N SER A 8 15.17 53.79 -6.17
CA SER A 8 14.63 52.87 -7.16
C SER A 8 13.78 51.82 -6.42
N LEU A 9 12.46 51.92 -6.51
CA LEU A 9 11.56 50.84 -6.16
C LEU A 9 11.88 49.68 -7.11
N GLN A 10 12.62 48.66 -6.61
CA GLN A 10 12.72 47.40 -7.31
C GLN A 10 11.34 46.73 -7.22
N VAL A 11 10.60 46.82 -8.29
CA VAL A 11 9.37 46.03 -8.46
C VAL A 11 9.79 44.59 -8.72
N TYR A 12 9.87 43.82 -7.66
CA TYR A 12 10.04 42.37 -7.83
C TYR A 12 8.79 41.83 -8.55
N GLY A 13 8.99 41.15 -9.67
CA GLY A 13 7.92 40.49 -10.39
C GLY A 13 7.23 39.44 -9.52
N GLN A 14 6.06 38.99 -9.93
CA GLN A 14 5.29 37.93 -9.24
C GLN A 14 6.10 36.64 -9.16
N GLN A 15 6.28 36.11 -7.96
CA GLN A 15 7.10 34.91 -7.70
C GLN A 15 6.42 33.95 -6.73
N ILE A 16 6.72 32.65 -6.88
CA ILE A 16 6.37 31.62 -5.89
C ILE A 16 7.45 31.64 -4.80
N THR A 17 7.04 31.80 -3.55
CA THR A 17 7.91 31.79 -2.36
C THR A 17 7.88 30.46 -1.61
N ARG A 18 6.79 29.69 -1.74
CA ARG A 18 6.67 28.27 -1.33
C ARG A 18 6.18 27.49 -2.54
N MET A 19 7.00 26.55 -3.03
CA MET A 19 6.64 25.72 -4.18
C MET A 19 5.38 24.89 -3.93
N PRO A 20 4.67 24.50 -4.98
CA PRO A 20 3.45 23.73 -4.81
C PRO A 20 3.71 22.37 -4.15
N TYR A 21 2.77 22.01 -3.29
CA TYR A 21 2.67 20.71 -2.67
C TYR A 21 1.25 20.19 -2.74
N LEU A 22 1.13 18.87 -2.81
CA LEU A 22 -0.14 18.20 -3.05
C LEU A 22 -0.70 17.64 -1.75
N GLN A 23 -1.99 17.89 -1.50
CA GLN A 23 -2.73 17.36 -0.36
C GLN A 23 -4.10 16.86 -0.79
N MET A 24 -4.80 16.13 0.08
CA MET A 24 -6.17 15.66 -0.18
C MET A 24 -6.31 14.95 -1.53
N LEU A 25 -5.32 14.13 -1.89
CA LEU A 25 -5.32 13.38 -3.15
C LEU A 25 -6.24 12.16 -3.03
N GLY A 26 -7.34 12.20 -3.76
CA GLY A 26 -8.28 11.10 -3.90
C GLY A 26 -8.37 10.57 -5.34
N GLU A 27 -9.38 9.74 -5.58
CA GLU A 27 -9.66 9.19 -6.90
C GLU A 27 -10.02 10.26 -7.94
N LYS A 28 -10.70 11.32 -7.50
CA LYS A 28 -11.34 12.31 -8.38
C LYS A 28 -10.94 13.75 -8.08
N SER A 29 -10.05 13.96 -7.12
CA SER A 29 -9.66 15.30 -6.69
C SER A 29 -8.26 15.34 -6.10
N VAL A 30 -7.68 16.54 -6.07
CA VAL A 30 -6.45 16.89 -5.37
C VAL A 30 -6.51 18.35 -4.95
N GLN A 31 -5.91 18.69 -3.84
CA GLN A 31 -5.66 20.08 -3.46
C GLN A 31 -4.20 20.43 -3.76
N ILE A 32 -4.00 21.57 -4.43
CA ILE A 32 -2.67 22.13 -4.72
C ILE A 32 -2.52 23.38 -3.87
N ARG A 33 -1.53 23.36 -2.96
CA ARG A 33 -1.17 24.50 -2.12
C ARG A 33 0.16 25.08 -2.56
N TYR A 34 0.30 26.41 -2.46
CA TYR A 34 1.54 27.14 -2.74
C TYR A 34 1.44 28.55 -2.18
N ARG A 35 2.58 29.28 -2.10
CA ARG A 35 2.64 30.66 -1.63
C ARG A 35 3.28 31.58 -2.66
N THR A 36 2.82 32.81 -2.73
CA THR A 36 3.38 33.86 -3.61
C THR A 36 3.83 35.08 -2.79
N ASN A 37 4.76 35.86 -3.36
CA ASN A 37 5.28 37.07 -2.73
C ASN A 37 4.28 38.24 -2.69
N GLN A 38 3.27 38.21 -3.54
CA GLN A 38 2.20 39.20 -3.61
C GLN A 38 0.85 38.49 -3.69
N ALA A 39 -0.19 39.11 -3.15
CA ALA A 39 -1.53 38.57 -3.21
C ALA A 39 -2.09 38.59 -4.64
N ILE A 40 -2.48 37.42 -5.13
CA ILE A 40 -3.09 37.23 -6.46
C ILE A 40 -4.35 36.36 -6.36
N LEU A 41 -5.17 36.42 -7.40
CA LEU A 41 -6.18 35.36 -7.64
C LEU A 41 -5.44 34.11 -8.11
N SER A 42 -5.54 33.04 -7.36
CA SER A 42 -4.95 31.77 -7.73
C SER A 42 -5.62 31.19 -8.98
N GLU A 43 -4.83 30.80 -9.96
CA GLU A 43 -5.29 30.09 -11.15
C GLU A 43 -4.37 28.90 -11.42
N VAL A 44 -4.94 27.69 -11.36
CA VAL A 44 -4.24 26.44 -11.70
C VAL A 44 -4.87 25.85 -12.95
N GLN A 45 -4.03 25.51 -13.92
CA GLN A 45 -4.44 24.88 -15.16
C GLN A 45 -3.95 23.43 -15.17
N VAL A 46 -4.79 22.51 -15.66
CA VAL A 46 -4.55 21.07 -15.64
C VAL A 46 -4.67 20.49 -17.04
N SER A 47 -3.82 19.52 -17.34
CA SER A 47 -3.73 18.80 -18.62
C SER A 47 -3.57 17.31 -18.39
N SER A 48 -4.20 16.48 -19.22
CA SER A 48 -3.99 15.03 -19.23
C SER A 48 -2.82 14.59 -20.13
N ASP A 49 -2.38 15.43 -21.05
CA ASP A 49 -1.32 15.13 -22.04
C ASP A 49 -0.03 15.94 -21.82
N GLY A 50 -0.03 16.89 -20.86
CA GLY A 50 1.10 17.80 -20.58
C GLY A 50 1.30 18.88 -21.64
N LYS A 51 0.43 18.99 -22.62
CA LYS A 51 0.52 19.95 -23.74
C LYS A 51 -0.69 20.87 -23.77
N THR A 52 -1.89 20.32 -23.69
CA THR A 52 -3.15 21.04 -23.80
C THR A 52 -3.74 21.27 -22.40
N PHE A 53 -3.60 22.48 -21.87
CA PHE A 53 -4.14 22.87 -20.57
C PHE A 53 -5.56 23.41 -20.72
N ASN A 54 -6.52 22.51 -20.81
CA ASN A 54 -7.94 22.83 -21.12
C ASN A 54 -8.87 22.88 -19.90
N ARG A 55 -8.35 22.57 -18.72
CA ARG A 55 -9.09 22.65 -17.45
C ARG A 55 -8.44 23.69 -16.55
N THR A 56 -9.23 24.64 -16.06
CA THR A 56 -8.77 25.74 -15.20
C THR A 56 -9.60 25.80 -13.93
N LYS A 57 -8.95 25.93 -12.78
CA LYS A 57 -9.56 26.23 -11.49
C LYS A 57 -9.00 27.54 -10.95
N LYS A 58 -9.87 28.37 -10.37
CA LYS A 58 -9.51 29.68 -9.83
C LYS A 58 -9.99 29.80 -8.39
N SER A 59 -9.25 30.53 -7.56
CA SER A 59 -9.75 30.98 -6.27
C SER A 59 -10.75 32.11 -6.44
N SER A 60 -11.61 32.28 -5.44
CA SER A 60 -12.56 33.42 -5.38
C SER A 60 -11.96 34.67 -4.71
N GLN A 61 -10.81 34.50 -4.03
CA GLN A 61 -10.18 35.56 -3.24
C GLN A 61 -8.71 35.72 -3.62
N THR A 62 -8.23 36.95 -3.47
CA THR A 62 -6.83 37.34 -3.66
C THR A 62 -6.08 37.10 -2.35
N ASN A 63 -5.09 36.24 -2.37
CA ASN A 63 -4.26 35.85 -1.22
C ASN A 63 -2.80 35.65 -1.62
N THR A 64 -1.92 35.55 -0.63
CA THR A 64 -0.55 35.04 -0.79
C THR A 64 -0.47 33.54 -0.53
N GLU A 65 -1.30 33.01 0.37
CA GLU A 65 -1.49 31.57 0.59
C GLU A 65 -2.57 31.05 -0.35
N HIS A 66 -2.24 30.05 -1.14
CA HIS A 66 -3.15 29.51 -2.16
C HIS A 66 -3.52 28.06 -1.83
N LEU A 67 -4.81 27.77 -1.91
CA LEU A 67 -5.39 26.45 -1.82
C LEU A 67 -6.36 26.29 -3.00
N VAL A 68 -6.04 25.39 -3.93
CA VAL A 68 -6.84 25.17 -5.14
C VAL A 68 -7.27 23.73 -5.23
N LEU A 69 -8.58 23.50 -5.14
CA LEU A 69 -9.17 22.18 -5.35
C LEU A 69 -9.33 21.91 -6.85
N ILE A 70 -8.70 20.86 -7.32
CA ILE A 70 -8.91 20.27 -8.65
C ILE A 70 -9.80 19.05 -8.46
N ASP A 71 -10.99 19.08 -9.03
CA ASP A 71 -12.00 18.01 -8.92
C ASP A 71 -12.36 17.41 -10.30
N SER A 72 -13.31 16.48 -10.32
CA SER A 72 -13.81 15.82 -11.53
C SER A 72 -12.71 15.14 -12.34
N LEU A 73 -11.75 14.55 -11.64
CA LEU A 73 -10.67 13.76 -12.20
C LEU A 73 -11.10 12.29 -12.36
N THR A 74 -10.26 11.50 -12.98
CA THR A 74 -10.44 10.04 -13.13
C THR A 74 -9.38 9.32 -12.30
N ALA A 75 -9.76 8.24 -11.60
CA ALA A 75 -8.85 7.43 -10.79
C ALA A 75 -7.69 6.87 -11.62
N SER A 76 -6.54 6.67 -10.98
CA SER A 76 -5.31 6.08 -11.57
C SER A 76 -4.76 6.82 -12.79
N ASN A 77 -5.12 8.07 -13.01
CA ASN A 77 -4.68 8.85 -14.16
C ASN A 77 -3.64 9.90 -13.79
N LYS A 78 -2.70 10.10 -14.70
CA LYS A 78 -1.69 11.15 -14.60
C LYS A 78 -2.22 12.47 -15.13
N TYR A 79 -2.02 13.55 -14.37
CA TYR A 79 -2.37 14.91 -14.74
C TYR A 79 -1.17 15.82 -14.53
N PHE A 80 -0.88 16.65 -15.52
CA PHE A 80 0.08 17.74 -15.43
C PHE A 80 -0.64 19.02 -14.99
N TYR A 81 0.06 19.89 -14.26
CA TYR A 81 -0.51 21.16 -13.85
C TYR A 81 0.51 22.30 -13.98
N ARG A 82 -0.01 23.51 -14.08
CA ARG A 82 0.78 24.76 -14.04
C ARG A 82 0.02 25.84 -13.28
N ILE A 83 0.78 26.75 -12.67
CA ILE A 83 0.24 27.86 -11.88
C ILE A 83 0.42 29.14 -12.69
N LYS A 84 -0.64 29.89 -12.89
CA LYS A 84 -0.59 31.18 -13.56
C LYS A 84 -0.22 32.26 -12.56
N LEU A 85 0.86 32.97 -12.81
CA LEU A 85 1.36 34.06 -11.97
C LEU A 85 0.96 35.43 -12.50
N THR A 86 0.99 35.64 -13.81
CA THR A 86 0.56 36.87 -14.51
C THR A 86 -0.20 36.49 -15.78
N ALA A 87 -0.61 37.47 -16.57
CA ALA A 87 -1.29 37.22 -17.84
C ALA A 87 -0.47 36.31 -18.79
N THR A 88 0.86 36.40 -18.74
CA THR A 88 1.78 35.69 -19.64
C THR A 88 2.75 34.74 -18.92
N GLN A 89 2.84 34.79 -17.60
CA GLN A 89 3.81 34.02 -16.84
C GLN A 89 3.13 32.83 -16.13
N PHE A 90 3.69 31.64 -16.33
CA PHE A 90 3.28 30.41 -15.66
C PHE A 90 4.48 29.80 -14.93
N ALA A 91 4.21 29.19 -13.77
CA ALA A 91 5.13 28.27 -13.11
C ALA A 91 4.64 26.84 -13.36
N GLY A 92 5.51 26.01 -13.87
CA GLY A 92 5.21 24.61 -14.19
C GLY A 92 6.00 24.13 -15.41
N ASP A 93 6.52 22.92 -15.31
CA ASP A 93 7.23 22.21 -16.37
C ASP A 93 6.77 20.74 -16.37
N SER A 94 7.46 19.87 -17.08
CA SER A 94 7.14 18.44 -17.15
C SER A 94 7.23 17.70 -15.81
N THR A 95 7.81 18.30 -14.78
CA THR A 95 7.89 17.76 -13.41
C THR A 95 6.69 18.12 -12.54
N TYR A 96 5.82 19.02 -12.98
CA TYR A 96 4.60 19.41 -12.28
C TYR A 96 3.46 18.49 -12.70
N PHE A 97 3.35 17.34 -12.06
CA PHE A 97 2.27 16.39 -12.30
C PHE A 97 1.92 15.61 -11.03
N PHE A 98 0.78 14.98 -11.04
CA PHE A 98 0.36 13.99 -10.04
C PHE A 98 -0.36 12.83 -10.73
N LYS A 99 -0.47 11.72 -10.02
CA LYS A 99 -1.36 10.61 -10.39
C LYS A 99 -2.45 10.52 -9.32
N THR A 100 -3.72 10.58 -9.76
CA THR A 100 -4.86 10.38 -8.85
C THR A 100 -4.80 9.03 -8.16
N ALA A 101 -5.38 8.93 -6.97
CA ALA A 101 -5.45 7.68 -6.25
C ALA A 101 -6.13 6.59 -7.09
N PRO A 102 -5.73 5.33 -6.96
CA PRO A 102 -6.49 4.20 -7.47
C PRO A 102 -7.88 4.18 -6.84
N ALA A 103 -8.84 3.56 -7.51
CA ALA A 103 -10.17 3.34 -6.93
C ALA A 103 -10.06 2.59 -5.59
N ILE A 104 -10.92 2.95 -4.64
CA ILE A 104 -10.99 2.29 -3.33
C ILE A 104 -11.18 0.79 -3.51
N GLY A 105 -10.33 -0.02 -2.86
CA GLY A 105 -10.29 -1.47 -2.99
C GLY A 105 -9.48 -1.99 -4.19
N SER A 106 -8.98 -1.11 -5.07
CA SER A 106 -8.10 -1.49 -6.19
C SER A 106 -6.82 -2.14 -5.68
N GLN A 107 -6.38 -3.18 -6.37
CA GLN A 107 -5.12 -3.87 -6.09
C GLN A 107 -3.93 -3.33 -6.89
N GLU A 108 -4.07 -2.14 -7.49
CA GLU A 108 -2.96 -1.51 -8.18
C GLU A 108 -1.80 -1.22 -7.24
N LYS A 109 -0.59 -1.45 -7.76
CA LYS A 109 0.65 -1.15 -7.04
C LYS A 109 0.79 0.34 -6.77
N PHE A 110 1.17 0.67 -5.55
CA PHE A 110 1.57 2.03 -5.16
C PHE A 110 2.71 2.01 -4.15
N SER A 111 3.32 3.16 -3.94
CA SER A 111 4.48 3.33 -3.08
C SER A 111 4.32 4.51 -2.11
N VAL A 112 4.91 4.37 -0.94
CA VAL A 112 4.88 5.34 0.14
C VAL A 112 6.30 5.59 0.63
N TRP A 113 6.69 6.86 0.70
CA TRP A 113 7.88 7.28 1.41
C TRP A 113 7.47 7.95 2.71
N THR A 114 8.18 7.65 3.81
CA THR A 114 7.86 8.19 5.12
C THR A 114 9.13 8.55 5.91
N ILE A 115 9.05 9.60 6.71
CA ILE A 115 10.15 10.17 7.46
C ILE A 115 9.60 10.85 8.72
N GLY A 116 10.30 10.74 9.83
CA GLY A 116 10.00 11.45 11.08
C GLY A 116 11.22 12.15 11.63
N ASP A 117 11.00 13.04 12.60
CA ASP A 117 12.08 13.70 13.35
C ASP A 117 13.08 14.42 12.44
N MET A 118 12.55 15.34 11.64
CA MET A 118 13.28 16.08 10.59
C MET A 118 14.10 17.21 11.18
N TYR A 119 15.02 16.87 12.12
CA TYR A 119 15.89 17.85 12.75
C TYR A 119 16.73 18.60 11.71
N PRO A 120 16.73 19.96 11.72
CA PRO A 120 17.39 20.76 10.70
C PRO A 120 18.89 20.54 10.70
N GLY A 121 19.45 20.30 9.52
CA GLY A 121 20.88 20.08 9.37
C GLY A 121 21.25 19.27 8.13
N PRO A 122 22.52 18.85 8.02
CA PRO A 122 22.99 18.10 6.86
C PRO A 122 22.32 16.73 6.73
N ASN A 123 22.03 16.04 7.85
CA ASN A 123 21.43 14.71 7.81
C ASN A 123 20.08 14.71 7.12
N GLN A 124 19.18 15.66 7.42
CA GLN A 124 17.88 15.76 6.76
C GLN A 124 18.00 15.87 5.23
N LYS A 125 18.92 16.70 4.77
CA LYS A 125 19.19 16.85 3.33
C LYS A 125 19.77 15.57 2.73
N ASN A 126 20.73 14.95 3.42
CA ASN A 126 21.38 13.72 2.98
C ASN A 126 20.36 12.57 2.90
N VAL A 127 19.45 12.45 3.88
CA VAL A 127 18.37 11.45 3.85
C VAL A 127 17.49 11.64 2.61
N TYR A 128 17.12 12.88 2.27
CA TYR A 128 16.35 13.12 1.06
C TYR A 128 17.15 12.83 -0.21
N GLU A 129 18.45 13.17 -0.28
CA GLU A 129 19.33 12.81 -1.39
C GLU A 129 19.50 11.28 -1.50
N GLY A 130 19.69 10.59 -0.38
CA GLY A 130 19.74 9.13 -0.32
C GLY A 130 18.44 8.48 -0.85
N PHE A 131 17.29 9.00 -0.45
CA PHE A 131 16.01 8.56 -1.00
C PHE A 131 15.92 8.80 -2.52
N LYS A 132 16.29 9.97 -3.01
CA LYS A 132 16.30 10.25 -4.45
C LYS A 132 17.22 9.30 -5.22
N LYS A 133 18.38 8.98 -4.68
CA LYS A 133 19.30 8.00 -5.26
C LYS A 133 18.69 6.60 -5.30
N PHE A 134 18.03 6.19 -4.22
CA PHE A 134 17.35 4.88 -4.12
C PHE A 134 16.18 4.77 -5.09
N ILE A 135 15.30 5.76 -5.12
CA ILE A 135 14.09 5.71 -5.94
C ILE A 135 14.37 5.91 -7.43
N GLY A 136 15.43 6.67 -7.76
CA GLY A 136 15.79 7.01 -9.14
C GLY A 136 14.68 7.78 -9.84
N ASN A 137 14.25 7.30 -11.00
CA ASN A 137 13.18 7.90 -11.80
C ASN A 137 11.77 7.33 -11.50
N LYS A 138 11.62 6.47 -10.49
CA LYS A 138 10.31 5.91 -10.13
C LYS A 138 9.46 6.95 -9.44
N TYR A 139 8.16 6.89 -9.71
CA TYR A 139 7.16 7.73 -9.07
C TYR A 139 6.86 7.22 -7.65
N THR A 140 6.79 8.14 -6.69
CA THR A 140 6.32 7.88 -5.32
C THR A 140 4.92 8.45 -5.18
N ASN A 141 3.96 7.63 -4.75
CA ASN A 141 2.55 8.02 -4.69
C ASN A 141 2.25 8.91 -3.49
N LEU A 142 2.70 8.48 -2.31
CA LEU A 142 2.41 9.14 -1.03
C LEU A 142 3.69 9.53 -0.31
N PHE A 143 3.62 10.67 0.36
CA PHE A 143 4.62 11.15 1.30
C PHE A 143 3.94 11.29 2.67
N LEU A 144 4.34 10.46 3.65
CA LEU A 144 3.86 10.53 5.03
C LEU A 144 4.95 11.10 5.92
N THR A 145 4.57 11.79 6.99
CA THR A 145 5.51 12.12 8.06
C THR A 145 5.11 11.45 9.38
N GLN A 146 6.07 11.24 10.27
CA GLN A 146 5.87 10.59 11.56
C GLN A 146 6.00 11.57 12.73
N GLY A 147 5.68 12.85 12.49
CA GLY A 147 5.77 13.92 13.47
C GLY A 147 7.15 14.52 13.59
N ASP A 148 7.25 15.57 14.40
CA ASP A 148 8.43 16.44 14.51
C ASP A 148 8.88 16.88 13.12
N ASN A 149 7.91 17.49 12.40
CA ASN A 149 8.12 17.97 11.03
C ASN A 149 9.14 19.11 11.01
N VAL A 150 9.22 19.86 12.10
CA VAL A 150 10.18 20.95 12.29
C VAL A 150 10.61 21.01 13.74
N TYR A 151 11.75 21.64 13.97
CA TYR A 151 12.31 21.97 15.28
C TYR A 151 12.57 23.47 15.33
N GLY A 152 12.70 24.02 16.56
CA GLY A 152 12.99 25.43 16.76
C GLY A 152 11.79 26.28 17.15
N GLY A 153 10.60 25.66 17.28
CA GLY A 153 9.39 26.33 17.75
C GLY A 153 8.11 25.93 17.05
N GLY A 154 8.18 25.31 15.87
CA GLY A 154 6.99 24.93 15.09
C GLY A 154 6.33 26.08 14.35
N SER A 155 7.01 27.24 14.21
CA SER A 155 6.48 28.41 13.51
C SER A 155 6.39 28.20 11.98
N ASP A 156 5.61 29.04 11.29
CA ASP A 156 5.56 29.01 9.82
C ASP A 156 6.94 29.28 9.18
N GLY A 157 7.77 30.08 9.84
CA GLY A 157 9.17 30.30 9.45
C GLY A 157 10.00 29.03 9.53
N ASP A 158 9.82 28.23 10.59
CA ASP A 158 10.50 26.96 10.75
C ASP A 158 10.04 25.96 9.68
N PHE A 159 8.72 25.88 9.42
CA PHE A 159 8.20 25.06 8.32
C PHE A 159 8.77 25.50 6.97
N GLN A 160 8.86 26.81 6.71
CA GLN A 160 9.42 27.30 5.46
C GLN A 160 10.90 26.91 5.32
N ALA A 161 11.72 27.14 6.35
CA ALA A 161 13.17 26.92 6.31
C ALA A 161 13.56 25.43 6.40
N ASN A 162 12.90 24.68 7.27
CA ASN A 162 13.34 23.36 7.70
C ASN A 162 12.51 22.20 7.12
N PHE A 163 11.37 22.51 6.48
CA PHE A 163 10.57 21.54 5.77
C PHE A 163 10.46 21.87 4.29
N PHE A 164 9.76 22.94 3.93
CA PHE A 164 9.48 23.24 2.53
C PHE A 164 10.74 23.48 1.70
N GLN A 165 11.72 24.24 2.19
CA GLN A 165 12.97 24.49 1.45
C GLN A 165 13.81 23.23 1.21
N ILE A 166 13.68 22.21 2.04
CA ILE A 166 14.39 20.95 1.85
C ILE A 166 13.76 20.13 0.72
N TYR A 167 12.44 19.95 0.75
CA TYR A 167 11.73 19.02 -0.14
C TYR A 167 11.20 19.66 -1.43
N GLN A 168 11.09 20.99 -1.52
CA GLN A 168 10.53 21.67 -2.69
C GLN A 168 11.42 21.64 -3.93
N ASN A 169 12.74 21.49 -3.77
CA ASN A 169 13.71 21.52 -4.89
C ASN A 169 13.72 20.22 -5.70
N GLY A 170 13.06 19.16 -5.21
CA GLY A 170 12.89 17.88 -5.88
C GLY A 170 11.48 17.70 -6.44
N PRO A 171 11.20 16.54 -6.99
CA PRO A 171 9.86 16.20 -7.50
C PRO A 171 8.84 15.91 -6.41
N LEU A 172 9.27 15.54 -5.19
CA LEU A 172 8.44 14.92 -4.16
C LEU A 172 7.17 15.74 -3.85
N LEU A 173 7.29 16.97 -3.36
CA LEU A 173 6.14 17.80 -3.00
C LEU A 173 5.22 18.13 -4.18
N LYS A 174 5.77 18.22 -5.40
CA LYS A 174 5.03 18.53 -6.63
C LYS A 174 4.28 17.35 -7.21
N GLN A 175 4.62 16.13 -6.81
CA GLN A 175 4.13 14.90 -7.45
C GLN A 175 3.45 13.94 -6.48
N SER A 176 3.92 13.85 -5.24
CA SER A 176 3.41 12.93 -4.21
C SER A 176 2.46 13.66 -3.27
N ALA A 177 1.37 13.01 -2.91
CA ALA A 177 0.46 13.58 -1.92
C ALA A 177 1.05 13.52 -0.51
N LEU A 178 1.08 14.65 0.17
CA LEU A 178 1.61 14.80 1.52
C LEU A 178 0.50 14.63 2.56
N PHE A 179 0.68 13.67 3.46
CA PHE A 179 -0.17 13.42 4.62
C PHE A 179 0.71 13.40 5.88
N PRO A 180 0.89 14.52 6.55
CA PRO A 180 1.71 14.62 7.73
C PRO A 180 0.99 14.18 8.99
N THR A 181 1.74 13.71 10.02
CA THR A 181 1.27 13.69 11.40
C THR A 181 2.02 14.75 12.21
N VAL A 182 1.43 15.14 13.33
CA VAL A 182 2.02 16.12 14.24
C VAL A 182 2.88 15.40 15.28
N GLY A 183 4.02 16.02 15.66
CA GLY A 183 4.88 15.59 16.77
C GLY A 183 4.93 16.63 17.88
N ASN A 184 5.66 16.35 18.95
CA ASN A 184 5.74 17.26 20.10
C ASN A 184 6.44 18.58 19.78
N HIS A 185 7.45 18.60 18.91
CA HIS A 185 8.17 19.81 18.51
C HIS A 185 7.36 20.71 17.56
N ASP A 186 6.37 20.17 16.87
CA ASP A 186 5.43 20.99 16.10
C ASP A 186 4.57 21.89 17.02
N TYR A 187 4.42 21.52 18.31
CA TYR A 187 3.69 22.28 19.34
C TYR A 187 4.54 23.20 20.21
N ASP A 188 5.86 23.26 20.03
CA ASP A 188 6.79 23.87 21.00
C ASP A 188 6.37 25.27 21.49
N ILE A 189 5.92 26.16 20.59
CA ILE A 189 5.45 27.52 20.95
C ILE A 189 3.93 27.65 21.03
N TYR A 190 3.20 26.57 20.83
CA TYR A 190 1.74 26.59 20.79
C TYR A 190 1.14 25.86 21.99
N PRO A 191 -0.12 26.17 22.34
CA PRO A 191 -0.88 25.30 23.24
C PRO A 191 -0.91 23.86 22.73
N LYS A 192 -0.78 22.90 23.62
CA LYS A 192 -0.86 21.47 23.31
C LYS A 192 -2.32 21.05 23.09
N SER A 193 -2.94 21.61 22.06
CA SER A 193 -4.35 21.42 21.72
C SER A 193 -4.50 21.04 20.26
N GLN A 194 -5.22 19.96 20.00
CA GLN A 194 -5.50 19.43 18.67
C GLN A 194 -6.34 20.37 17.78
N ASP A 195 -6.89 21.44 18.35
CA ASP A 195 -7.76 22.38 17.63
C ASP A 195 -7.26 23.84 17.66
N TYR A 196 -5.99 24.06 18.01
CA TYR A 196 -5.47 25.42 18.08
C TYR A 196 -5.29 26.01 16.67
N PRO A 197 -6.18 26.92 16.21
CA PRO A 197 -6.26 27.29 14.79
C PRO A 197 -5.06 28.09 14.30
N ASP A 198 -4.33 28.76 15.19
CA ASP A 198 -3.16 29.58 14.85
C ASP A 198 -1.86 28.77 14.80
N MET A 199 -1.90 27.48 15.06
CA MET A 199 -0.74 26.62 14.93
C MET A 199 -0.33 26.49 13.45
N ALA A 200 0.94 26.73 13.17
CA ALA A 200 1.45 26.73 11.81
C ALA A 200 1.25 25.38 11.08
N TYR A 201 1.23 24.25 11.81
CA TYR A 201 0.89 22.95 11.25
C TYR A 201 -0.52 22.98 10.61
N PHE A 202 -1.56 23.39 11.34
CA PHE A 202 -2.92 23.45 10.83
C PHE A 202 -3.14 24.53 9.76
N GLN A 203 -2.33 25.59 9.79
CA GLN A 203 -2.35 26.60 8.72
C GLN A 203 -1.68 26.13 7.42
N ASN A 204 -0.64 25.33 7.53
CA ASN A 204 0.13 24.86 6.38
C ASN A 204 -0.45 23.60 5.72
N PHE A 205 -1.21 22.80 6.46
CA PHE A 205 -1.73 21.54 5.95
C PHE A 205 -3.25 21.54 5.92
N THR A 206 -3.83 20.85 4.93
CA THR A 206 -5.27 20.59 4.81
C THR A 206 -5.45 19.09 4.76
N LEU A 207 -6.16 18.54 5.71
CA LEU A 207 -6.24 17.10 5.96
C LEU A 207 -7.71 16.64 6.01
N PRO A 208 -7.99 15.33 5.81
CA PRO A 208 -9.37 14.84 5.75
C PRO A 208 -10.05 14.95 7.12
N THR A 209 -11.01 15.83 7.25
CA THR A 209 -11.77 16.01 8.51
C THR A 209 -13.18 15.44 8.43
N LYS A 210 -13.71 15.22 7.22
CA LYS A 210 -15.11 14.82 6.95
C LYS A 210 -15.18 13.44 6.27
N GLY A 211 -14.08 12.69 6.22
CA GLY A 211 -14.00 11.41 5.51
C GLY A 211 -13.97 11.55 3.99
N GLU A 212 -13.47 12.69 3.47
CA GLU A 212 -13.48 13.04 2.03
C GLU A 212 -12.71 12.05 1.14
N LEU A 213 -11.76 11.35 1.74
CA LEU A 213 -10.88 10.39 1.05
C LEU A 213 -11.13 8.93 1.47
N GLY A 214 -12.28 8.60 2.02
CA GLY A 214 -12.55 7.35 2.72
C GLY A 214 -12.27 7.49 4.23
N GLY A 215 -12.68 6.49 5.02
CA GLY A 215 -12.63 6.55 6.47
C GLY A 215 -13.80 7.32 7.09
N LEU A 216 -13.77 7.47 8.41
CA LEU A 216 -14.79 8.21 9.15
C LEU A 216 -14.37 9.66 9.38
N ALA A 217 -15.36 10.56 9.39
CA ALA A 217 -15.15 11.95 9.77
C ALA A 217 -14.56 12.05 11.19
N SER A 218 -13.37 12.65 11.31
CA SER A 218 -12.72 12.93 12.60
C SER A 218 -13.11 14.30 13.15
N SER A 219 -13.48 15.22 12.28
CA SER A 219 -13.68 16.64 12.57
C SER A 219 -12.40 17.33 13.11
N SER A 220 -11.23 16.75 12.89
CA SER A 220 -9.92 17.27 13.32
C SER A 220 -8.86 17.03 12.22
N GLU A 221 -7.95 17.98 12.06
CA GLU A 221 -6.76 17.80 11.22
C GLU A 221 -5.57 17.20 11.99
N ALA A 222 -5.69 17.05 13.31
CA ALA A 222 -4.67 16.41 14.13
C ALA A 222 -4.68 14.88 14.00
N TYR A 223 -5.88 14.31 13.77
CA TYR A 223 -6.06 12.87 13.51
C TYR A 223 -7.12 12.65 12.44
N TYR A 224 -6.86 11.74 11.54
CA TYR A 224 -7.70 11.52 10.35
C TYR A 224 -7.40 10.16 9.72
N SER A 225 -8.25 9.73 8.80
CA SER A 225 -8.00 8.55 7.98
C SER A 225 -8.30 8.81 6.50
N PHE A 226 -7.71 7.98 5.66
CA PHE A 226 -7.97 7.99 4.22
C PHE A 226 -7.68 6.62 3.61
N ASP A 227 -8.35 6.34 2.50
CA ASP A 227 -8.13 5.14 1.70
C ASP A 227 -7.28 5.46 0.46
N TYR A 228 -6.33 4.58 0.15
CA TYR A 228 -5.57 4.62 -1.09
C TYR A 228 -5.46 3.20 -1.66
N GLY A 229 -6.12 2.94 -2.80
CA GLY A 229 -6.28 1.59 -3.33
C GLY A 229 -6.92 0.66 -2.30
N ASN A 230 -6.27 -0.44 -1.98
CA ASN A 230 -6.75 -1.44 -1.01
C ASN A 230 -6.21 -1.23 0.41
N THR A 231 -5.76 -0.03 0.74
CA THR A 231 -5.16 0.28 2.05
C THR A 231 -5.89 1.41 2.74
N HIS A 232 -6.15 1.22 4.02
CA HIS A 232 -6.66 2.21 4.95
C HIS A 232 -5.52 2.78 5.78
N PHE A 233 -5.30 4.08 5.68
CA PHE A 233 -4.29 4.84 6.41
C PHE A 233 -4.94 5.62 7.53
N ILE A 234 -4.37 5.58 8.72
CA ILE A 234 -4.87 6.26 9.92
C ILE A 234 -3.73 7.08 10.53
N CYS A 235 -3.92 8.38 10.60
CA CYS A 235 -3.06 9.31 11.30
C CYS A 235 -3.62 9.58 12.70
N LEU A 236 -2.75 9.56 13.73
CA LEU A 236 -3.12 9.87 15.10
C LEU A 236 -2.23 10.98 15.67
N ASP A 237 -2.80 11.81 16.55
CA ASP A 237 -2.03 12.67 17.43
C ASP A 237 -1.81 11.95 18.76
N SER A 238 -0.55 11.63 19.05
CA SER A 238 -0.14 10.95 20.28
C SER A 238 0.36 11.89 21.38
N TYR A 239 0.21 13.21 21.21
CA TYR A 239 0.81 14.19 22.14
C TYR A 239 -0.18 15.17 22.74
N ALA A 240 -1.01 15.83 21.93
CA ALA A 240 -1.85 16.92 22.39
C ALA A 240 -3.22 16.48 22.92
N TRP A 241 -3.87 17.38 23.65
CA TRP A 241 -5.20 17.17 24.23
C TRP A 241 -6.29 17.50 23.21
N GLY A 242 -7.30 16.66 23.12
CA GLY A 242 -8.51 16.89 22.36
C GLY A 242 -9.45 17.89 23.04
N LYS A 243 -10.60 18.17 22.40
CA LYS A 243 -11.68 19.02 22.94
C LYS A 243 -12.28 18.49 24.25
N ASP A 244 -12.21 17.20 24.44
CA ASP A 244 -12.59 16.49 25.67
C ASP A 244 -11.58 16.63 26.82
N ASN A 245 -10.48 17.38 26.61
CA ASN A 245 -9.35 17.52 27.51
C ASN A 245 -8.64 16.17 27.82
N MET A 246 -8.67 15.23 26.89
CA MET A 246 -8.01 13.94 26.99
C MET A 246 -7.04 13.75 25.82
N ARG A 247 -5.92 13.09 26.08
CA ARG A 247 -5.06 12.55 25.02
C ARG A 247 -5.57 11.16 24.62
N ILE A 248 -5.10 10.65 23.52
CA ILE A 248 -5.56 9.35 22.99
C ILE A 248 -5.39 8.18 23.98
N PHE A 249 -4.50 8.31 24.95
CA PHE A 249 -4.17 7.28 25.94
C PHE A 249 -4.55 7.64 27.39
N ASP A 250 -5.30 8.72 27.62
CA ASP A 250 -5.73 9.12 28.96
C ASP A 250 -7.05 8.43 29.40
N GLY A 251 -7.69 7.68 28.48
CA GLY A 251 -8.96 6.97 28.74
C GLY A 251 -9.84 6.92 27.47
N PRO A 252 -11.16 6.93 27.61
CA PRO A 252 -12.07 6.87 26.47
C PRO A 252 -12.20 8.23 25.76
N SER A 253 -11.09 8.77 25.28
CA SER A 253 -11.05 10.04 24.55
C SER A 253 -11.85 9.99 23.25
N ASP A 254 -12.23 11.17 22.74
CA ASP A 254 -12.89 11.30 21.45
C ASP A 254 -12.08 10.67 20.31
N GLN A 255 -10.77 10.91 20.31
CA GLN A 255 -9.86 10.34 19.32
C GLN A 255 -9.79 8.80 19.40
N LEU A 256 -9.71 8.23 20.61
CA LEU A 256 -9.69 6.77 20.78
C LEU A 256 -11.02 6.13 20.36
N THR A 257 -12.12 6.79 20.68
CA THR A 257 -13.46 6.35 20.27
C THR A 257 -13.62 6.40 18.75
N TRP A 258 -13.18 7.49 18.13
CA TRP A 258 -13.15 7.62 16.67
C TRP A 258 -12.28 6.53 16.03
N LEU A 259 -11.05 6.30 16.52
CA LEU A 259 -10.13 5.28 16.01
C LEU A 259 -10.78 3.88 15.98
N LYS A 260 -11.43 3.48 17.07
CA LYS A 260 -12.12 2.18 17.14
C LYS A 260 -13.25 2.08 16.12
N ASN A 261 -14.03 3.13 15.97
CA ASN A 261 -15.14 3.18 15.01
C ASN A 261 -14.64 3.14 13.56
N ASP A 262 -13.56 3.85 13.25
CA ASP A 262 -12.95 3.92 11.93
C ASP A 262 -12.35 2.57 11.53
N LEU A 263 -11.56 1.96 12.42
CA LEU A 263 -11.02 0.60 12.22
C LEU A 263 -12.10 -0.47 12.07
N LYS A 264 -13.23 -0.31 12.75
CA LYS A 264 -14.39 -1.21 12.63
C LYS A 264 -15.11 -1.02 11.29
N ALA A 265 -15.17 0.18 10.77
CA ALA A 265 -15.90 0.53 9.55
C ALA A 265 -15.16 0.12 8.27
N THR A 266 -13.83 0.22 8.27
CA THR A 266 -13.03 -0.06 7.06
C THR A 266 -13.16 -1.49 6.58
N LYS A 267 -13.18 -1.67 5.25
CA LYS A 267 -13.15 -2.96 4.55
C LYS A 267 -11.86 -3.18 3.77
N GLN A 268 -10.91 -2.27 3.92
CA GLN A 268 -9.65 -2.36 3.19
C GLN A 268 -8.83 -3.57 3.66
N LYS A 269 -8.08 -4.12 2.71
CA LYS A 269 -7.23 -5.29 2.96
C LYS A 269 -6.10 -4.95 3.93
N TRP A 270 -5.43 -3.82 3.71
CA TRP A 270 -4.31 -3.35 4.51
C TRP A 270 -4.72 -2.22 5.44
N LYS A 271 -4.16 -2.21 6.65
CA LYS A 271 -4.36 -1.15 7.65
C LYS A 271 -3.01 -0.67 8.14
N VAL A 272 -2.71 0.59 7.87
CA VAL A 272 -1.46 1.26 8.26
C VAL A 272 -1.79 2.42 9.18
N VAL A 273 -1.24 2.42 10.39
CA VAL A 273 -1.41 3.50 11.37
C VAL A 273 -0.08 4.24 11.51
N PHE A 274 -0.10 5.56 11.54
CA PHE A 274 1.11 6.37 11.72
C PHE A 274 0.86 7.51 12.69
N PHE A 275 1.82 7.71 13.60
CA PHE A 275 1.79 8.73 14.64
C PHE A 275 3.18 8.93 15.23
N HIS A 276 3.36 9.86 16.19
CA HIS A 276 4.69 10.25 16.61
C HIS A 276 5.29 9.35 17.71
N TYR A 277 4.60 9.15 18.85
CA TYR A 277 5.15 8.45 20.02
C TYR A 277 5.18 6.92 19.86
N PRO A 278 6.34 6.25 19.97
CA PRO A 278 6.43 4.82 19.79
C PRO A 278 5.96 4.04 21.03
N PRO A 279 5.10 3.01 20.88
CA PRO A 279 4.73 2.15 22.01
C PRO A 279 5.91 1.27 22.50
N TYR A 280 6.86 0.98 21.64
CA TYR A 280 8.03 0.16 21.94
C TYR A 280 9.29 0.81 21.39
N THR A 281 10.24 1.10 22.27
CA THR A 281 11.58 1.60 21.92
C THR A 281 12.53 1.47 23.09
N LYS A 282 13.80 1.23 22.82
CA LYS A 282 14.95 1.46 23.72
C LYS A 282 16.07 2.19 22.97
N GLY A 283 15.66 3.15 22.12
CA GLY A 283 16.55 4.08 21.42
C GLY A 283 16.99 5.23 22.32
N THR A 284 16.68 6.47 21.94
CA THR A 284 16.94 7.64 22.78
C THR A 284 15.99 7.74 23.97
N TYR A 285 14.81 7.18 23.85
CA TYR A 285 13.84 7.02 24.94
C TYR A 285 13.71 5.54 25.31
N ASP A 286 13.21 5.30 26.53
CA ASP A 286 12.85 3.97 27.01
C ASP A 286 11.35 3.91 27.24
N SER A 287 10.67 3.10 26.44
CA SER A 287 9.22 2.93 26.55
C SER A 287 8.77 2.26 27.85
N ASP A 288 9.70 1.73 28.66
CA ASP A 288 9.40 1.19 29.98
C ASP A 288 9.54 2.23 31.10
N LEU A 289 10.15 3.38 30.81
CA LEU A 289 10.43 4.42 31.83
C LEU A 289 9.65 5.71 31.58
N VAL A 290 9.34 6.04 30.33
CA VAL A 290 8.60 7.27 29.98
C VAL A 290 7.10 7.06 30.19
N PRO A 291 6.45 7.79 31.11
CA PRO A 291 5.05 7.55 31.48
C PRO A 291 4.08 7.60 30.30
N ASP A 292 4.25 8.56 29.38
CA ASP A 292 3.39 8.71 28.20
C ASP A 292 3.51 7.50 27.27
N LEU A 293 4.71 6.95 27.08
CA LEU A 293 4.92 5.76 26.24
C LEU A 293 4.35 4.50 26.89
N ILE A 294 4.46 4.38 28.24
CA ILE A 294 3.85 3.29 29.01
C ILE A 294 2.32 3.32 28.85
N ASN A 295 1.71 4.49 29.06
CA ASN A 295 0.26 4.66 28.96
C ASN A 295 -0.23 4.37 27.54
N LEU A 296 0.44 4.92 26.53
CA LEU A 296 0.13 4.69 25.12
C LEU A 296 0.21 3.20 24.78
N ARG A 297 1.28 2.50 25.17
CA ARG A 297 1.45 1.06 24.97
C ARG A 297 0.37 0.24 25.65
N SER A 298 -0.10 0.64 26.80
CA SER A 298 -1.15 -0.08 27.52
C SER A 298 -2.51 -0.06 26.84
N ILE A 299 -2.73 0.88 25.88
CA ILE A 299 -4.02 1.12 25.22
C ILE A 299 -3.98 0.84 23.72
N LEU A 300 -3.11 1.52 22.94
CA LEU A 300 -3.17 1.48 21.48
C LEU A 300 -2.87 0.10 20.90
N PRO A 301 -1.83 -0.65 21.35
CA PRO A 301 -1.58 -1.98 20.80
C PRO A 301 -2.72 -2.97 21.01
N LYS A 302 -3.52 -2.84 22.08
CA LYS A 302 -4.73 -3.65 22.28
C LYS A 302 -5.76 -3.39 21.17
N VAL A 303 -5.95 -2.12 20.83
CA VAL A 303 -6.85 -1.72 19.73
C VAL A 303 -6.31 -2.22 18.39
N PHE A 304 -5.02 -2.09 18.16
CA PHE A 304 -4.41 -2.55 16.91
C PHE A 304 -4.50 -4.07 16.74
N ASP A 305 -4.32 -4.85 17.81
CA ASP A 305 -4.52 -6.30 17.80
C ASP A 305 -5.98 -6.68 17.56
N GLU A 306 -6.93 -6.00 18.25
CA GLU A 306 -8.37 -6.25 18.12
C GLU A 306 -8.85 -6.07 16.67
N TYR A 307 -8.37 -5.03 16.00
CA TYR A 307 -8.80 -4.70 14.63
C TYR A 307 -7.83 -5.18 13.54
N ASN A 308 -6.81 -5.96 13.91
CA ASN A 308 -5.80 -6.52 12.99
C ASN A 308 -5.16 -5.44 12.11
N VAL A 309 -4.54 -4.44 12.74
CA VAL A 309 -3.66 -3.48 12.09
C VAL A 309 -2.41 -4.22 11.62
N ASP A 310 -1.91 -3.91 10.43
CA ASP A 310 -0.78 -4.62 9.84
C ASP A 310 0.57 -3.96 10.16
N LEU A 311 0.60 -2.61 10.06
CA LEU A 311 1.83 -1.82 10.19
C LEU A 311 1.56 -0.56 10.99
N VAL A 312 2.43 -0.29 11.96
CA VAL A 312 2.45 0.95 12.76
C VAL A 312 3.79 1.65 12.53
N LEU A 313 3.72 2.92 12.13
CA LEU A 313 4.89 3.76 11.86
C LEU A 313 4.96 4.89 12.88
N THR A 314 6.11 5.06 13.51
CA THR A 314 6.32 6.06 14.56
C THR A 314 7.67 6.76 14.43
N GLY A 315 7.84 7.89 15.13
CA GLY A 315 9.07 8.67 15.24
C GLY A 315 9.56 8.78 16.68
N HIS A 316 9.88 10.01 17.10
CA HIS A 316 10.24 10.45 18.44
C HIS A 316 11.55 9.88 19.00
N SER A 317 11.76 8.59 18.94
CA SER A 317 13.02 7.98 19.32
C SER A 317 13.98 8.01 18.14
N HIS A 318 15.11 8.72 18.30
CA HIS A 318 16.03 9.04 17.20
C HIS A 318 16.90 7.85 16.81
N VAL A 319 16.25 6.72 16.56
CA VAL A 319 16.81 5.44 16.08
C VAL A 319 15.89 4.85 15.04
N TYR A 320 16.39 3.86 14.30
CA TYR A 320 15.54 2.95 13.53
C TYR A 320 15.36 1.65 14.30
N GLU A 321 14.12 1.25 14.55
CA GLU A 321 13.79 -0.04 15.16
C GLU A 321 12.61 -0.68 14.42
N ARG A 322 12.63 -2.02 14.28
CA ARG A 322 11.54 -2.79 13.69
C ARG A 322 11.26 -4.06 14.48
N SER A 323 10.01 -4.25 14.86
CA SER A 323 9.57 -5.50 15.51
C SER A 323 9.31 -6.62 14.49
N LYS A 324 9.24 -7.86 14.98
CA LYS A 324 8.46 -8.91 14.31
C LYS A 324 6.97 -8.59 14.43
N PRO A 325 6.08 -9.28 13.70
CA PRO A 325 4.67 -9.28 14.03
C PRO A 325 4.50 -9.57 15.52
N LEU A 326 3.90 -8.63 16.25
CA LEU A 326 3.74 -8.67 17.70
C LEU A 326 2.25 -8.77 18.03
N LYS A 327 1.90 -9.61 19.00
CA LYS A 327 0.52 -9.81 19.44
C LYS A 327 0.45 -10.02 20.94
N ASN A 328 -0.59 -9.47 21.58
CA ASN A 328 -0.90 -9.67 23.00
C ASN A 328 0.21 -9.22 23.99
N HIS A 329 1.08 -8.31 23.61
CA HIS A 329 2.09 -7.73 24.49
C HIS A 329 1.81 -6.24 24.72
N TYR A 330 1.44 -5.86 25.93
CA TYR A 330 1.01 -4.50 26.30
C TYR A 330 1.71 -3.97 27.55
N GLY A 331 2.51 -4.78 28.18
CA GLY A 331 3.22 -4.52 29.42
C GLY A 331 4.68 -4.08 29.22
N LEU A 332 5.48 -4.20 30.25
CA LEU A 332 6.90 -3.86 30.23
C LEU A 332 7.72 -4.87 29.41
N SER A 333 8.90 -4.48 28.98
CA SER A 333 9.81 -5.36 28.23
C SER A 333 10.18 -6.64 28.98
N SER A 334 10.21 -6.60 30.32
CA SER A 334 10.43 -7.78 31.18
C SER A 334 9.32 -8.83 31.12
N GLU A 335 8.12 -8.46 30.68
CA GLU A 335 6.96 -9.35 30.51
C GLU A 335 6.93 -9.99 29.12
N PHE A 336 7.83 -9.58 28.23
CA PHE A 336 7.87 -10.09 26.88
C PHE A 336 8.34 -11.55 26.82
N ASN A 337 7.57 -12.38 26.13
CA ASN A 337 7.90 -13.78 25.88
C ASN A 337 7.76 -14.09 24.37
N LYS A 338 8.86 -14.41 23.73
CA LYS A 338 8.93 -14.70 22.28
C LYS A 338 7.96 -15.82 21.86
N ALA A 339 7.81 -16.85 22.69
CA ALA A 339 6.94 -17.99 22.38
C ALA A 339 5.44 -17.65 22.43
N VAL A 340 5.08 -16.56 23.12
CA VAL A 340 3.69 -16.12 23.31
C VAL A 340 3.36 -14.97 22.37
N HIS A 341 4.28 -14.00 22.24
CA HIS A 341 3.98 -12.71 21.64
C HIS A 341 4.45 -12.58 20.19
N TRP A 342 5.32 -13.49 19.70
CA TRP A 342 5.69 -13.58 18.29
C TRP A 342 4.95 -14.71 17.59
N PRO A 343 3.85 -14.44 16.88
CA PRO A 343 3.11 -15.47 16.14
C PRO A 343 3.90 -16.08 14.98
N GLN A 344 4.98 -15.40 14.56
CA GLN A 344 5.87 -15.86 13.49
C GLN A 344 7.33 -15.64 13.89
N SER A 345 8.19 -16.64 13.61
CA SER A 345 9.59 -16.66 14.07
C SER A 345 10.59 -16.14 13.05
N SER A 346 10.21 -16.04 11.76
CA SER A 346 11.09 -15.54 10.70
C SER A 346 11.51 -14.07 10.92
N SER A 347 12.57 -13.63 10.25
CA SER A 347 12.98 -12.23 10.23
C SER A 347 12.11 -11.36 9.31
N GLY A 348 11.33 -11.97 8.41
CA GLY A 348 10.54 -11.28 7.40
C GLY A 348 11.36 -10.72 6.22
N ARG A 349 12.67 -10.77 6.24
CA ARG A 349 13.55 -10.08 5.27
C ARG A 349 13.38 -10.53 3.83
N TYR A 350 12.98 -11.77 3.62
CA TYR A 350 12.71 -12.36 2.29
C TYR A 350 13.86 -12.13 1.29
N ASP A 351 15.10 -12.30 1.76
CA ASP A 351 16.36 -12.00 1.05
C ASP A 351 17.28 -13.21 0.87
N LYS A 352 16.76 -14.41 1.07
CA LYS A 352 17.48 -15.71 1.02
C LYS A 352 18.47 -15.92 2.18
N SER A 353 18.54 -15.04 3.14
CA SER A 353 19.30 -15.29 4.36
C SER A 353 18.63 -16.35 5.24
N THR A 354 19.34 -16.86 6.22
CA THR A 354 18.79 -17.85 7.14
C THR A 354 17.57 -17.30 7.89
N ASN A 355 16.48 -18.08 7.95
CA ASN A 355 15.23 -17.73 8.62
C ASN A 355 14.60 -16.43 8.11
N SER A 356 14.70 -16.16 6.80
CA SER A 356 14.24 -14.90 6.19
C SER A 356 12.90 -15.00 5.46
N CYS A 357 12.10 -16.04 5.68
CA CYS A 357 10.77 -16.16 5.07
C CYS A 357 9.90 -14.92 5.34
N PRO A 358 9.05 -14.53 4.39
CA PRO A 358 8.17 -13.37 4.57
C PRO A 358 7.16 -13.63 5.68
N TYR A 359 6.57 -12.58 6.22
CA TYR A 359 5.44 -12.72 7.13
C TYR A 359 4.17 -13.07 6.34
N LEU A 360 3.35 -13.94 6.92
CA LEU A 360 2.10 -14.41 6.30
C LEU A 360 0.91 -13.99 7.16
N PHE A 361 0.10 -13.07 6.66
CA PHE A 361 -1.10 -12.57 7.31
C PHE A 361 -2.36 -13.12 6.64
N SER A 362 -3.47 -13.08 7.35
CA SER A 362 -4.77 -13.54 6.84
C SER A 362 -5.90 -12.69 7.41
N THR A 363 -6.89 -12.39 6.59
CA THR A 363 -8.14 -11.75 7.04
C THR A 363 -9.13 -12.76 7.63
N SER A 364 -9.00 -14.04 7.28
CA SER A 364 -9.89 -15.12 7.74
C SER A 364 -9.34 -15.98 8.88
N ASN A 365 -8.01 -15.98 9.07
CA ASN A 365 -7.33 -16.70 10.14
C ASN A 365 -6.25 -15.78 10.75
N VAL A 366 -6.68 -15.01 11.73
CA VAL A 366 -5.88 -13.96 12.36
C VAL A 366 -4.96 -14.43 13.48
N ASP A 367 -4.93 -15.74 13.78
CA ASP A 367 -4.13 -16.27 14.92
C ASP A 367 -2.64 -16.05 14.73
N LYS A 368 -2.18 -16.11 13.48
CA LYS A 368 -0.78 -15.88 13.10
C LYS A 368 -0.48 -14.44 12.68
N ASN A 369 -1.49 -13.57 12.67
CA ASN A 369 -1.26 -12.16 12.46
C ASN A 369 -0.62 -11.55 13.70
N GLY A 370 -0.04 -10.38 13.50
CA GLY A 370 0.44 -9.50 14.54
C GLY A 370 0.72 -8.16 13.92
N VAL A 371 0.94 -7.15 14.73
CA VAL A 371 1.24 -5.79 14.28
C VAL A 371 2.76 -5.63 14.15
N ILE A 372 3.23 -5.11 13.02
CA ILE A 372 4.64 -4.76 12.85
C ILE A 372 4.80 -3.30 13.25
N TYR A 373 5.66 -3.04 14.24
CA TYR A 373 5.99 -1.70 14.71
C TYR A 373 7.32 -1.25 14.14
N VAL A 374 7.33 -0.06 13.57
CA VAL A 374 8.54 0.59 13.03
C VAL A 374 8.71 1.93 13.73
N VAL A 375 9.86 2.15 14.34
CA VAL A 375 10.33 3.44 14.83
C VAL A 375 11.30 3.97 13.79
N ASN A 376 11.05 5.15 13.24
CA ASN A 376 11.87 5.78 12.21
C ASN A 376 12.06 7.28 12.51
N GLY A 377 12.59 7.57 13.70
CA GLY A 377 12.86 8.93 14.18
C GLY A 377 14.22 9.47 13.75
N VAL A 378 14.67 9.11 12.53
CA VAL A 378 16.04 9.40 12.07
C VAL A 378 16.06 10.22 10.77
N GLY A 379 15.02 10.98 10.49
CA GLY A 379 14.91 11.79 9.27
C GLY A 379 15.85 13.01 9.22
N GLY A 380 16.41 13.38 10.35
CA GLY A 380 17.39 14.47 10.50
C GLY A 380 18.10 14.35 11.83
N ALA A 381 17.39 13.93 12.86
CA ALA A 381 17.95 13.59 14.15
C ALA A 381 18.64 12.22 14.11
N THR A 382 19.68 12.04 14.91
CA THR A 382 20.30 10.73 15.16
C THR A 382 20.69 10.65 16.62
N GLY A 383 20.36 9.56 17.26
CA GLY A 383 20.66 9.32 18.68
C GLY A 383 21.49 8.07 18.90
N ALA A 384 22.13 8.00 20.05
CA ALA A 384 22.76 6.78 20.53
C ALA A 384 21.69 5.86 21.12
N ALA A 385 21.84 4.56 20.92
CA ALA A 385 21.03 3.57 21.61
C ALA A 385 21.38 3.58 23.11
N ARG A 386 20.41 3.25 23.95
CA ARG A 386 20.60 3.02 25.37
C ARG A 386 21.49 1.78 25.61
N SER A 387 22.08 1.69 26.79
CA SER A 387 22.95 0.55 27.13
C SER A 387 22.22 -0.80 27.21
N ASP A 388 20.89 -0.77 27.41
CA ASP A 388 20.00 -1.93 27.47
C ASP A 388 19.17 -2.15 26.19
N ALA A 389 19.52 -1.45 25.10
CA ALA A 389 18.93 -1.65 23.78
C ALA A 389 19.41 -2.99 23.16
N PRO A 390 18.62 -3.54 22.20
CA PRO A 390 17.30 -3.10 21.74
C PRO A 390 16.16 -3.52 22.68
N HIS A 391 14.99 -2.91 22.50
CA HIS A 391 13.77 -3.42 23.14
C HIS A 391 13.53 -4.88 22.70
N PRO A 392 13.18 -5.81 23.62
CA PRO A 392 13.12 -7.26 23.31
C PRO A 392 12.16 -7.66 22.19
N VAL A 393 11.17 -6.83 21.86
CA VAL A 393 10.23 -7.08 20.75
C VAL A 393 10.86 -6.79 19.38
N MET A 394 12.01 -6.10 19.33
CA MET A 394 12.62 -5.69 18.07
C MET A 394 13.39 -6.83 17.40
N GLU A 395 13.17 -7.00 16.11
CA GLU A 395 13.95 -7.87 15.23
C GLU A 395 15.19 -7.16 14.71
N TYR A 396 15.08 -5.85 14.46
CA TYR A 396 16.17 -5.03 13.97
C TYR A 396 16.20 -3.70 14.71
N SER A 397 17.39 -3.23 15.04
CA SER A 397 17.62 -1.95 15.69
C SER A 397 18.93 -1.34 15.21
N LEU A 398 18.92 -0.04 14.89
CA LEU A 398 20.06 0.70 14.39
C LEU A 398 20.06 2.11 14.97
N ALA A 399 21.16 2.50 15.62
CA ALA A 399 21.36 3.83 16.19
C ALA A 399 22.49 4.56 15.47
N GLY A 400 22.50 5.90 15.54
CA GLY A 400 23.56 6.74 15.00
C GLY A 400 23.57 6.84 13.46
N GLN A 401 22.55 6.33 12.78
CA GLN A 401 22.43 6.35 11.32
C GLN A 401 21.15 7.10 10.92
N ALA A 402 21.27 8.15 10.11
CA ALA A 402 20.13 8.85 9.54
C ALA A 402 19.51 8.05 8.38
N GLY A 403 18.21 8.20 8.18
CA GLY A 403 17.52 7.45 7.14
C GLY A 403 16.03 7.73 7.07
N SER A 404 15.37 6.98 6.20
CA SER A 404 13.93 7.07 5.94
C SER A 404 13.36 5.70 5.64
N PHE A 405 12.05 5.58 5.72
CA PHE A 405 11.36 4.35 5.48
C PHE A 405 10.53 4.42 4.19
N TYR A 406 10.55 3.37 3.42
CA TYR A 406 9.83 3.25 2.15
C TYR A 406 9.13 1.91 2.08
N PHE A 407 7.90 1.90 1.58
CA PHE A 407 7.21 0.65 1.31
C PHE A 407 6.35 0.72 0.06
N GLU A 408 6.11 -0.44 -0.54
CA GLU A 408 5.20 -0.64 -1.67
C GLU A 408 4.11 -1.62 -1.26
N ILE A 409 2.89 -1.37 -1.74
CA ILE A 409 1.79 -2.34 -1.67
C ILE A 409 1.39 -2.71 -3.09
N ASP A 410 1.37 -4.00 -3.39
CA ASP A 410 1.02 -4.57 -4.68
C ASP A 410 0.02 -5.71 -4.46
N GLY A 411 -1.25 -5.39 -4.52
CA GLY A 411 -2.34 -6.31 -4.23
C GLY A 411 -2.27 -6.86 -2.80
N ASN A 412 -1.83 -8.10 -2.65
CA ASN A 412 -1.72 -8.78 -1.37
C ASN A 412 -0.27 -8.89 -0.84
N ARG A 413 0.65 -8.11 -1.39
CA ARG A 413 2.05 -8.05 -1.00
C ARG A 413 2.42 -6.65 -0.52
N LEU A 414 3.13 -6.58 0.60
CA LEU A 414 3.78 -5.38 1.12
C LEU A 414 5.29 -5.65 1.19
N ASP A 415 6.08 -4.80 0.55
CA ASP A 415 7.54 -4.79 0.64
C ASP A 415 8.00 -3.48 1.28
N ALA A 416 8.75 -3.57 2.37
CA ALA A 416 9.21 -2.41 3.13
C ALA A 416 10.73 -2.40 3.26
N LYS A 417 11.31 -1.17 3.35
CA LYS A 417 12.76 -0.94 3.38
C LYS A 417 13.10 0.26 4.25
N PHE A 418 14.13 0.13 5.06
CA PHE A 418 14.83 1.26 5.65
C PHE A 418 16.01 1.65 4.77
N ILE A 419 16.08 2.94 4.40
CA ILE A 419 17.05 3.50 3.46
C ILE A 419 17.85 4.55 4.21
N ASN A 420 19.17 4.40 4.24
CA ASN A 420 20.05 5.38 4.88
C ASN A 420 20.29 6.62 4.01
N GLU A 421 21.00 7.60 4.54
CA GLU A 421 21.36 8.84 3.87
C GLU A 421 22.22 8.67 2.61
N GLU A 422 22.83 7.50 2.43
CA GLU A 422 23.62 7.15 1.24
C GLU A 422 22.79 6.46 0.14
N GLY A 423 21.52 6.17 0.42
CA GLY A 423 20.61 5.44 -0.48
C GLY A 423 20.75 3.93 -0.44
N SER A 424 21.42 3.39 0.59
CA SER A 424 21.56 1.94 0.79
C SER A 424 20.43 1.39 1.65
N VAL A 425 19.94 0.18 1.30
CA VAL A 425 18.93 -0.53 2.09
C VAL A 425 19.63 -1.28 3.21
N LEU A 426 19.37 -0.91 4.45
CA LEU A 426 19.96 -1.55 5.64
C LEU A 426 19.05 -2.58 6.28
N ASP A 427 17.74 -2.37 6.22
CA ASP A 427 16.75 -3.36 6.64
C ASP A 427 15.61 -3.44 5.63
N GLN A 428 14.98 -4.61 5.57
CA GLN A 428 13.82 -4.84 4.73
C GLN A 428 12.95 -5.96 5.28
N PHE A 429 11.65 -5.94 4.92
CA PHE A 429 10.76 -7.07 5.17
C PHE A 429 9.64 -7.14 4.14
N THR A 430 9.07 -8.32 4.01
CA THR A 430 7.93 -8.59 3.11
C THR A 430 6.80 -9.23 3.91
N VAL A 431 5.57 -8.80 3.63
CA VAL A 431 4.35 -9.41 4.14
C VAL A 431 3.50 -9.86 2.96
N PHE A 432 3.02 -11.08 2.99
CA PHE A 432 1.93 -11.54 2.13
C PHE A 432 0.65 -11.70 2.94
N LYS A 433 -0.48 -11.32 2.37
CA LYS A 433 -1.79 -11.38 3.04
C LYS A 433 -2.79 -12.17 2.20
N ASP A 434 -3.50 -13.11 2.85
CA ASP A 434 -4.52 -13.95 2.21
C ASP A 434 -3.99 -14.85 1.08
N LEU A 435 -2.87 -15.54 1.32
CA LEU A 435 -2.44 -16.63 0.45
C LEU A 435 -3.36 -17.85 0.63
N ASN A 436 -3.59 -18.61 -0.44
CA ASN A 436 -4.36 -19.85 -0.38
C ASN A 436 -3.49 -21.03 0.13
N LEU A 437 -3.13 -21.00 1.41
CA LEU A 437 -2.30 -22.02 2.06
C LEU A 437 -3.12 -23.16 2.71
N LYS A 438 -4.45 -23.11 2.60
CA LYS A 438 -5.35 -24.16 3.09
C LYS A 438 -5.29 -25.38 2.17
N ALA A 439 -5.98 -26.45 2.57
CA ALA A 439 -6.10 -27.68 1.78
C ALA A 439 -6.31 -27.41 0.28
N PRO A 440 -5.80 -28.27 -0.61
CA PRO A 440 -5.81 -28.02 -2.04
C PRO A 440 -7.19 -27.59 -2.52
N SER A 441 -7.27 -26.57 -3.35
CA SER A 441 -8.51 -26.25 -4.04
C SER A 441 -8.82 -27.42 -4.98
N THR A 442 -9.85 -28.19 -4.65
CA THR A 442 -10.26 -29.35 -5.46
C THR A 442 -11.16 -28.88 -6.59
N GLN A 443 -10.79 -29.23 -7.81
CA GLN A 443 -11.60 -28.99 -9.01
C GLN A 443 -11.79 -30.31 -9.76
N THR A 444 -12.98 -30.51 -10.31
CA THR A 444 -13.28 -31.68 -11.13
C THR A 444 -13.48 -31.24 -12.58
N ILE A 445 -12.75 -31.86 -13.49
CA ILE A 445 -12.82 -31.62 -14.93
C ILE A 445 -13.08 -32.92 -15.66
N ASN A 446 -13.53 -32.85 -16.91
CA ASN A 446 -13.62 -34.02 -17.76
C ASN A 446 -12.26 -34.28 -18.44
N TYR A 447 -12.10 -35.49 -18.90
CA TYR A 447 -10.94 -35.89 -19.69
C TYR A 447 -10.77 -34.97 -20.92
N PHE A 448 -9.57 -34.40 -21.10
CA PHE A 448 -9.21 -33.38 -22.11
C PHE A 448 -9.69 -31.93 -21.84
N ASP A 449 -10.38 -31.64 -20.77
CA ASP A 449 -10.66 -30.24 -20.46
C ASP A 449 -9.36 -29.47 -20.18
N LYS A 450 -9.32 -28.22 -20.66
CA LYS A 450 -8.23 -27.28 -20.34
C LYS A 450 -8.63 -26.49 -19.12
N LEU A 451 -7.70 -26.36 -18.18
CA LEU A 451 -7.89 -25.62 -16.95
C LEU A 451 -6.81 -24.55 -16.80
N GLU A 452 -7.18 -23.37 -16.32
CA GLU A 452 -6.24 -22.34 -15.93
C GLU A 452 -6.12 -22.31 -14.41
N LEU A 453 -4.90 -22.50 -13.90
CA LEU A 453 -4.56 -22.39 -12.47
C LEU A 453 -3.81 -21.08 -12.25
N ALA A 454 -4.10 -20.39 -11.15
CA ALA A 454 -3.50 -19.11 -10.81
C ALA A 454 -3.00 -19.10 -9.36
N ALA A 455 -1.73 -18.75 -9.17
CA ALA A 455 -1.19 -18.46 -7.84
C ALA A 455 -1.86 -17.21 -7.25
N THR A 456 -2.12 -17.21 -5.94
CA THR A 456 -2.88 -16.12 -5.30
C THR A 456 -2.02 -14.92 -4.90
N TRP A 457 -0.69 -14.97 -5.01
CA TRP A 457 0.20 -13.86 -4.64
C TRP A 457 0.77 -13.12 -5.85
N THR A 458 1.34 -11.97 -5.57
CA THR A 458 2.16 -11.19 -6.52
C THR A 458 3.64 -11.44 -6.24
N GLY A 459 4.38 -11.96 -7.24
CA GLY A 459 5.81 -12.24 -7.07
C GLY A 459 6.38 -13.20 -8.10
N GLU A 460 7.32 -14.03 -7.67
CA GLU A 460 7.93 -15.09 -8.47
C GLU A 460 7.31 -16.45 -8.13
N TYR A 461 7.30 -17.38 -9.07
CA TYR A 461 6.59 -18.66 -8.99
C TYR A 461 7.46 -19.82 -9.42
N VAL A 462 7.29 -20.96 -8.76
CA VAL A 462 7.91 -22.24 -9.13
C VAL A 462 6.83 -23.31 -9.09
N TRP A 463 6.26 -23.63 -10.26
CA TRP A 463 5.26 -24.68 -10.39
C TRP A 463 5.87 -26.06 -10.46
N SER A 464 5.13 -27.08 -10.02
CA SER A 464 5.54 -28.49 -10.07
C SER A 464 5.79 -29.02 -11.49
N ASN A 465 5.26 -28.36 -12.52
CA ASN A 465 5.51 -28.67 -13.94
C ASN A 465 6.69 -27.87 -14.54
N GLY A 466 7.37 -27.02 -13.72
CA GLY A 466 8.50 -26.19 -14.14
C GLY A 466 8.15 -24.79 -14.63
N ASP A 467 6.88 -24.43 -14.74
CA ASP A 467 6.43 -23.08 -15.10
C ASP A 467 6.81 -22.05 -14.03
N LYS A 468 6.94 -20.77 -14.46
CA LYS A 468 7.32 -19.63 -13.60
C LYS A 468 6.37 -18.45 -13.73
N THR A 469 5.22 -18.63 -14.36
CA THR A 469 4.21 -17.58 -14.56
C THR A 469 3.14 -17.63 -13.46
N LYS A 470 2.47 -16.51 -13.22
CA LYS A 470 1.38 -16.44 -12.24
C LYS A 470 0.27 -17.44 -12.56
N ASN A 471 -0.09 -17.53 -13.83
CA ASN A 471 -1.13 -18.39 -14.34
C ASN A 471 -0.52 -19.45 -15.25
N ILE A 472 -0.96 -20.69 -15.10
CA ILE A 472 -0.59 -21.79 -16.00
C ILE A 472 -1.83 -22.43 -16.61
N LYS A 473 -1.70 -22.91 -17.85
CA LYS A 473 -2.74 -23.70 -18.53
C LYS A 473 -2.33 -25.16 -18.51
N VAL A 474 -3.18 -25.99 -17.95
CA VAL A 474 -2.93 -27.44 -17.79
C VAL A 474 -4.05 -28.25 -18.45
N ASN A 475 -3.72 -29.46 -18.84
CA ASN A 475 -4.65 -30.43 -19.42
C ASN A 475 -4.35 -31.84 -18.86
N PRO A 476 -4.63 -32.07 -17.56
CA PRO A 476 -4.36 -33.37 -16.94
C PRO A 476 -5.32 -34.44 -17.48
N THR A 477 -4.78 -35.65 -17.73
CA THR A 477 -5.53 -36.81 -18.18
C THR A 477 -5.83 -37.80 -17.04
N GLU A 478 -5.35 -37.52 -15.84
CA GLU A 478 -5.57 -38.29 -14.62
C GLU A 478 -5.59 -37.35 -13.41
N ASN A 479 -6.05 -37.85 -12.28
CA ASN A 479 -6.03 -37.10 -11.02
C ASN A 479 -4.61 -36.61 -10.76
N THR A 480 -4.46 -35.27 -10.67
CA THR A 480 -3.15 -34.64 -10.60
C THR A 480 -3.17 -33.53 -9.56
N VAL A 481 -2.11 -33.44 -8.74
CA VAL A 481 -1.92 -32.32 -7.82
C VAL A 481 -0.85 -31.38 -8.40
N PHE A 482 -1.25 -30.19 -8.77
CA PHE A 482 -0.32 -29.12 -9.10
C PHE A 482 0.04 -28.33 -7.86
N LYS A 483 1.32 -27.99 -7.73
CA LYS A 483 1.85 -27.20 -6.62
C LYS A 483 2.58 -26.00 -7.17
N VAL A 484 2.45 -24.86 -6.48
CA VAL A 484 3.24 -23.67 -6.77
C VAL A 484 3.83 -23.14 -5.48
N SER A 485 5.14 -22.88 -5.47
CA SER A 485 5.86 -22.28 -4.34
C SER A 485 6.55 -20.99 -4.76
N ASP A 486 6.92 -20.20 -3.77
CA ASP A 486 7.86 -19.10 -3.96
C ASP A 486 9.30 -19.66 -4.19
N PRO A 487 10.24 -18.88 -4.77
CA PRO A 487 11.60 -19.36 -5.06
C PRO A 487 12.44 -19.72 -3.83
N GLN A 488 12.05 -19.25 -2.64
CA GLN A 488 12.73 -19.58 -1.37
C GLN A 488 12.08 -20.77 -0.65
N ASN A 489 11.02 -21.31 -1.22
CA ASN A 489 10.22 -22.41 -0.65
C ASN A 489 9.69 -22.11 0.76
N CYS A 490 9.33 -20.86 1.00
CA CYS A 490 8.77 -20.39 2.27
C CYS A 490 7.29 -20.75 2.43
N PHE A 491 6.56 -20.83 1.31
CA PHE A 491 5.16 -21.22 1.28
C PHE A 491 4.79 -21.89 -0.06
N GLN A 492 3.70 -22.63 -0.05
CA GLN A 492 3.23 -23.38 -1.21
C GLN A 492 1.72 -23.41 -1.24
N GLU A 493 1.14 -23.22 -2.43
CA GLU A 493 -0.27 -23.50 -2.73
C GLU A 493 -0.40 -24.81 -3.51
N SER A 494 -1.54 -25.47 -3.36
CA SER A 494 -1.81 -26.76 -4.01
C SER A 494 -3.19 -26.75 -4.67
N PHE A 495 -3.27 -27.40 -5.81
CA PHE A 495 -4.48 -27.56 -6.62
C PHE A 495 -4.69 -29.04 -6.89
N ASP A 496 -5.75 -29.63 -6.34
CA ASP A 496 -6.11 -31.04 -6.50
C ASP A 496 -7.12 -31.17 -7.65
N ILE A 497 -6.65 -31.61 -8.79
CA ILE A 497 -7.48 -31.74 -9.98
C ILE A 497 -7.96 -33.19 -10.08
N LYS A 498 -9.25 -33.37 -9.98
CA LYS A 498 -9.93 -34.65 -10.22
C LYS A 498 -10.35 -34.69 -11.68
N VAL A 499 -9.97 -35.76 -12.37
CA VAL A 499 -10.35 -35.97 -13.77
C VAL A 499 -11.38 -37.08 -13.83
N ASN A 500 -12.56 -36.76 -14.31
CA ASN A 500 -13.56 -37.77 -14.61
C ASN A 500 -12.98 -38.70 -15.67
N PRO A 501 -12.88 -40.01 -15.40
CA PRO A 501 -12.36 -40.94 -16.39
C PRO A 501 -13.22 -40.86 -17.66
N PRO A 502 -12.60 -41.01 -18.82
CA PRO A 502 -13.38 -41.22 -20.01
C PRO A 502 -14.25 -42.45 -19.80
N LEU A 503 -15.50 -42.37 -20.22
CA LEU A 503 -16.42 -43.48 -20.13
C LEU A 503 -15.77 -44.78 -20.62
N SER A 504 -16.12 -45.90 -19.98
CA SER A 504 -15.63 -47.22 -20.33
C SER A 504 -15.73 -47.46 -21.83
N ILE A 505 -14.68 -48.08 -22.42
CA ILE A 505 -14.70 -48.48 -23.84
C ILE A 505 -15.89 -49.43 -23.98
N GLN A 506 -16.94 -48.99 -24.66
CA GLN A 506 -17.94 -49.89 -25.17
C GLN A 506 -17.37 -50.54 -26.43
N ASN A 507 -17.10 -51.85 -26.36
CA ASN A 507 -16.86 -52.59 -27.54
C ASN A 507 -18.17 -52.57 -28.35
N VAL A 508 -18.11 -51.99 -29.55
CA VAL A 508 -19.27 -51.92 -30.42
C VAL A 508 -19.47 -53.28 -31.08
N GLU A 509 -19.91 -54.25 -30.28
CA GLU A 509 -20.51 -55.44 -30.77
C GLU A 509 -22.01 -55.32 -30.54
N GLU A 510 -22.77 -55.17 -31.63
CA GLU A 510 -24.23 -55.22 -31.74
C GLU A 510 -25.05 -54.03 -31.15
N SER A 511 -25.67 -53.26 -32.05
CA SER A 511 -26.78 -52.33 -31.89
C SER A 511 -26.56 -51.08 -30.96
N ILE A 512 -25.56 -50.28 -31.18
CA ILE A 512 -25.59 -48.90 -30.70
C ILE A 512 -26.54 -48.08 -31.58
N ASN A 513 -27.52 -47.43 -30.95
CA ASN A 513 -28.45 -46.54 -31.60
C ASN A 513 -28.77 -45.36 -30.66
N ILE A 514 -27.82 -44.42 -30.53
CA ILE A 514 -27.91 -43.32 -29.57
C ILE A 514 -28.23 -42.03 -30.35
N PRO A 515 -29.42 -41.45 -30.14
CA PRO A 515 -29.75 -40.16 -30.76
C PRO A 515 -28.92 -39.04 -30.11
N PHE A 516 -28.50 -38.06 -30.94
CA PHE A 516 -27.79 -36.85 -30.51
C PHE A 516 -28.35 -35.62 -31.21
N GLU A 517 -28.19 -34.45 -30.52
CA GLU A 517 -28.50 -33.12 -31.04
C GLU A 517 -27.28 -32.52 -31.73
N SER A 518 -26.10 -32.78 -31.17
CA SER A 518 -24.79 -32.49 -31.79
C SER A 518 -23.78 -33.56 -31.38
N LEU A 519 -22.77 -33.80 -32.20
CA LEU A 519 -21.71 -34.78 -31.93
C LEU A 519 -20.36 -34.25 -32.38
N THR A 520 -19.35 -34.34 -31.52
CA THR A 520 -17.95 -34.09 -31.89
C THR A 520 -17.12 -35.35 -31.60
N ILE A 521 -16.29 -35.74 -32.54
CA ILE A 521 -15.43 -36.92 -32.46
C ILE A 521 -13.98 -36.49 -32.38
N TYR A 522 -13.25 -37.05 -31.41
CA TYR A 522 -11.84 -36.78 -31.17
C TYR A 522 -11.00 -38.06 -31.30
N ASP A 523 -9.73 -37.91 -31.69
CA ASP A 523 -8.74 -38.98 -31.56
C ASP A 523 -8.18 -39.02 -30.12
N LEU A 524 -7.32 -40.00 -29.79
CA LEU A 524 -6.69 -40.16 -28.47
C LEU A 524 -5.76 -39.00 -28.08
N LEU A 525 -5.32 -38.20 -29.02
CA LEU A 525 -4.49 -37.02 -28.77
C LEU A 525 -5.35 -35.76 -28.53
N GLY A 526 -6.68 -35.90 -28.46
CA GLY A 526 -7.61 -34.80 -28.25
C GLY A 526 -7.83 -33.93 -29.49
N ARG A 527 -7.38 -34.36 -30.66
CA ARG A 527 -7.62 -33.63 -31.91
C ARG A 527 -9.01 -33.95 -32.44
N LYS A 528 -9.79 -32.90 -32.74
CA LYS A 528 -11.11 -33.05 -33.35
C LYS A 528 -10.95 -33.64 -34.75
N THR A 529 -11.62 -34.76 -34.97
CA THR A 529 -11.59 -35.48 -36.25
C THR A 529 -12.86 -35.28 -37.07
N LYS A 530 -14.02 -35.16 -36.43
CA LYS A 530 -15.32 -34.96 -37.11
C LYS A 530 -16.29 -34.18 -36.20
N GLU A 531 -17.21 -33.41 -36.78
CA GLU A 531 -18.24 -32.66 -36.06
C GLU A 531 -19.58 -32.70 -36.82
N PHE A 532 -20.66 -32.94 -36.09
CA PHE A 532 -22.03 -32.88 -36.57
C PHE A 532 -22.81 -31.87 -35.72
N LYS A 533 -23.39 -30.84 -36.36
CA LYS A 533 -24.11 -29.73 -35.70
C LYS A 533 -25.63 -29.83 -35.85
N GLN A 534 -26.14 -30.98 -36.21
CA GLN A 534 -27.56 -31.25 -36.39
C GLN A 534 -27.89 -32.63 -35.83
N ASN A 535 -29.15 -32.83 -35.50
CA ASN A 535 -29.64 -34.10 -34.97
C ASN A 535 -29.24 -35.29 -35.82
N GLY A 536 -28.82 -36.35 -35.14
CA GLY A 536 -28.40 -37.60 -35.80
C GLY A 536 -28.43 -38.75 -34.83
N THR A 537 -27.86 -39.86 -35.25
CA THR A 537 -27.79 -41.07 -34.44
C THR A 537 -26.39 -41.66 -34.49
N ILE A 538 -25.79 -41.96 -33.34
CA ILE A 538 -24.58 -42.77 -33.28
C ILE A 538 -24.99 -44.21 -33.48
N ASN A 539 -24.70 -44.73 -34.66
CA ASN A 539 -25.05 -46.09 -35.08
C ASN A 539 -23.83 -46.76 -35.76
N LYS A 540 -23.99 -48.02 -36.13
CA LYS A 540 -22.91 -48.79 -36.76
C LYS A 540 -22.42 -48.17 -38.06
N GLU A 541 -23.27 -47.52 -38.82
CA GLU A 541 -22.97 -46.89 -40.08
C GLU A 541 -22.04 -45.67 -39.87
N LEU A 542 -22.39 -44.77 -38.94
CA LEU A 542 -21.56 -43.62 -38.56
C LEU A 542 -20.20 -44.07 -38.01
N ILE A 543 -20.15 -45.13 -37.21
CA ILE A 543 -18.91 -45.67 -36.62
C ILE A 543 -18.03 -46.30 -37.69
N SER A 544 -18.60 -46.97 -38.67
CA SER A 544 -17.85 -47.59 -39.78
C SER A 544 -17.14 -46.58 -40.68
N GLU A 545 -17.56 -45.32 -40.64
CA GLU A 545 -16.90 -44.23 -41.39
C GLU A 545 -15.66 -43.67 -40.67
N LEU A 546 -15.38 -44.08 -39.42
CA LEU A 546 -14.22 -43.63 -38.67
C LEU A 546 -12.98 -44.49 -38.99
N ASN A 547 -11.82 -43.87 -39.02
CA ASN A 547 -10.57 -44.60 -39.21
C ASN A 547 -10.38 -45.66 -38.12
N PRO A 548 -9.67 -46.78 -38.38
CA PRO A 548 -9.34 -47.75 -37.37
C PRO A 548 -8.62 -47.11 -36.18
N GLY A 549 -9.09 -47.37 -34.95
CA GLY A 549 -8.50 -46.81 -33.76
C GLY A 549 -9.49 -46.58 -32.62
N LEU A 550 -9.03 -45.85 -31.62
CA LEU A 550 -9.84 -45.44 -30.51
C LEU A 550 -10.33 -44.01 -30.71
N HIS A 551 -11.61 -43.79 -30.55
CA HIS A 551 -12.26 -42.47 -30.71
C HIS A 551 -13.02 -42.09 -29.42
N ILE A 552 -13.06 -40.79 -29.12
CA ILE A 552 -13.88 -40.20 -28.09
C ILE A 552 -15.01 -39.42 -28.75
N LEU A 553 -16.24 -39.78 -28.47
CA LEU A 553 -17.44 -39.13 -28.92
C LEU A 553 -18.01 -38.28 -27.81
N ILE A 554 -18.17 -36.97 -28.04
CA ILE A 554 -18.88 -36.04 -27.15
C ILE A 554 -20.16 -35.62 -27.88
N TYR A 555 -21.31 -35.83 -27.25
CA TYR A 555 -22.59 -35.57 -27.87
C TYR A 555 -23.60 -34.96 -26.90
N GLN A 556 -24.51 -34.14 -27.42
CA GLN A 556 -25.65 -33.59 -26.70
C GLN A 556 -26.85 -34.50 -26.88
N GLN A 557 -27.52 -34.85 -25.78
CA GLN A 557 -28.74 -35.61 -25.74
C GLN A 557 -29.68 -35.10 -24.68
N ASN A 558 -30.88 -34.68 -25.03
CA ASN A 558 -31.88 -34.08 -24.12
C ASN A 558 -31.32 -32.88 -23.36
N GLY A 559 -30.53 -32.02 -24.03
CA GLY A 559 -29.90 -30.85 -23.43
C GLY A 559 -28.75 -31.16 -22.48
N GLN A 560 -28.29 -32.40 -22.39
CA GLN A 560 -27.14 -32.80 -21.55
C GLN A 560 -25.97 -33.27 -22.42
N GLU A 561 -24.78 -32.83 -22.09
CA GLU A 561 -23.54 -33.31 -22.68
C GLU A 561 -23.18 -34.69 -22.16
N LYS A 562 -22.95 -35.63 -23.06
CA LYS A 562 -22.52 -36.99 -22.74
C LYS A 562 -21.28 -37.33 -23.57
N SER A 563 -20.50 -38.28 -23.09
CA SER A 563 -19.32 -38.75 -23.83
C SER A 563 -19.24 -40.29 -23.80
N MET A 564 -18.62 -40.85 -24.82
CA MET A 564 -18.32 -42.28 -24.89
C MET A 564 -17.01 -42.53 -25.64
N LYS A 565 -16.37 -43.65 -25.37
CA LYS A 565 -15.27 -44.20 -26.14
C LYS A 565 -15.71 -45.34 -27.00
N ILE A 566 -15.28 -45.35 -28.24
CA ILE A 566 -15.49 -46.50 -29.12
C ILE A 566 -14.15 -46.92 -29.71
N ARG A 567 -14.01 -48.20 -29.97
CA ARG A 567 -12.92 -48.78 -30.75
C ARG A 567 -13.46 -49.22 -32.11
N THR A 568 -12.82 -48.71 -33.16
CA THR A 568 -13.07 -49.17 -34.52
C THR A 568 -11.94 -50.13 -34.94
N ASN A 569 -12.30 -51.30 -35.45
CA ASN A 569 -11.37 -52.30 -35.95
C ASN A 569 -11.17 -52.06 -37.47
N SER A 570 -9.93 -52.34 -37.97
CA SER A 570 -9.74 -52.50 -39.42
C SER A 570 -10.48 -53.73 -39.87
N TYR A 571 -11.42 -53.55 -40.76
CA TYR A 571 -12.03 -54.65 -41.49
C TYR A 571 -11.09 -55.14 -42.60
#